data_ed8ede84afc4b6d1be674b5bab0eb4f2
#
_entry.id   ed8ede84afc4b6d1be674b5bab0eb4f2
#
_cell.length_a   1.000
_cell.length_b   1.000
_cell.length_c   1.000
_cell.angle_alpha   90.00
_cell.angle_beta   90.00
_cell.angle_gamma   90.00
#
_symmetry.space_group_name_H-M   'P 1'
#
loop_
_entity.id
_entity.type
_entity.pdbx_description
1 polymer ?
#
loop_
_entity_poly.entity_id
_entity_poly.type
_entity_poly.pdbx_seq_one_letter_code
_entity_poly.pdbx_strand_id
1 'polypeptide(L)'
;MIVITGATGQLGSRIVDRLLERVPADTVGVSVRDVAKAAGLAERGVRVRAGDFTDPTTLRYAFEGARKILVVSPAIRGGAAVTANRTAIDAAHAAGAERVLYTSHQAASKDSLFPAQLTHAETEEYLAGLGLPFTALRNGFYASTLSLSIGAALETGQLVAPADGPVSWTAHADLAEAAAIAIAEDGALDGVTAPLTAPEMLDLAAVADVLTDITGRTIRRVVADDEEWRAAAIAQGMPAEAADFTLGIYRAARRGEFAVTDPTLETLIGRRPTSARSVLEGIASQA
;
A
#
# COMPACT_ATOMS: atom_id res chain seq x y z
N MET A 1 18.06 1.15 -16.48
CA MET A 1 17.43 2.11 -15.53
C MET A 1 16.23 1.46 -14.86
N ILE A 2 16.03 1.72 -13.58
CA ILE A 2 14.85 1.36 -12.81
C ILE A 2 13.96 2.60 -12.70
N VAL A 3 12.65 2.49 -12.96
CA VAL A 3 11.71 3.62 -12.78
C VAL A 3 10.62 3.26 -11.79
N ILE A 4 10.31 4.17 -10.85
CA ILE A 4 9.29 4.00 -9.81
C ILE A 4 8.22 5.06 -10.01
N THR A 5 6.94 4.64 -10.06
CA THR A 5 5.81 5.57 -10.02
C THR A 5 5.43 5.91 -8.59
N GLY A 6 4.68 7.01 -8.39
CA GLY A 6 4.17 7.36 -7.06
C GLY A 6 5.25 7.69 -6.02
N ALA A 7 6.44 8.09 -6.44
CA ALA A 7 7.61 8.33 -5.59
C ALA A 7 7.45 9.45 -4.56
N THR A 8 6.41 10.28 -4.66
CA THR A 8 6.07 11.32 -3.67
C THR A 8 5.01 10.88 -2.66
N GLY A 9 4.52 9.65 -2.77
CA GLY A 9 3.56 9.05 -1.83
C GLY A 9 4.25 8.36 -0.64
N GLN A 10 3.46 7.95 0.35
CA GLN A 10 3.99 7.36 1.60
C GLN A 10 4.82 6.09 1.38
N LEU A 11 4.37 5.18 0.53
CA LEU A 11 5.12 3.96 0.21
C LEU A 11 6.22 4.25 -0.81
N GLY A 12 5.88 4.95 -1.90
CA GLY A 12 6.82 5.17 -3.01
C GLY A 12 8.07 5.95 -2.61
N SER A 13 7.97 6.96 -1.74
CA SER A 13 9.13 7.71 -1.24
C SER A 13 10.09 6.81 -0.47
N ARG A 14 9.55 5.96 0.41
CA ARG A 14 10.36 4.99 1.17
C ARG A 14 11.00 3.93 0.28
N ILE A 15 10.30 3.49 -0.78
CA ILE A 15 10.89 2.56 -1.76
C ILE A 15 12.09 3.20 -2.45
N VAL A 16 11.96 4.46 -2.90
CA VAL A 16 13.09 5.17 -3.52
C VAL A 16 14.25 5.30 -2.56
N ASP A 17 14.02 5.68 -1.30
CA ASP A 17 15.08 5.79 -0.30
C ASP A 17 15.81 4.46 -0.10
N ARG A 18 15.08 3.35 0.07
CA ARG A 18 15.68 2.01 0.22
C ARG A 18 16.38 1.52 -1.04
N LEU A 19 15.87 1.91 -2.22
CA LEU A 19 16.52 1.54 -3.47
C LEU A 19 17.86 2.27 -3.65
N LEU A 20 17.93 3.55 -3.28
CA LEU A 20 19.16 4.34 -3.36
C LEU A 20 20.27 3.87 -2.39
N GLU A 21 19.93 3.06 -1.39
CA GLU A 21 20.92 2.35 -0.55
C GLU A 21 21.55 1.15 -1.26
N ARG A 22 20.96 0.68 -2.38
CA ARG A 22 21.31 -0.57 -3.09
C ARG A 22 21.91 -0.33 -4.47
N VAL A 23 21.49 0.75 -5.15
CA VAL A 23 21.92 1.03 -6.52
C VAL A 23 22.31 2.50 -6.67
N PRO A 24 23.20 2.84 -7.65
CA PRO A 24 23.56 4.24 -7.93
C PRO A 24 22.35 5.08 -8.34
N ALA A 25 22.28 6.32 -7.87
CA ALA A 25 21.14 7.21 -8.08
C ALA A 25 20.88 7.53 -9.57
N ASP A 26 21.90 7.61 -10.39
CA ASP A 26 21.82 7.84 -11.84
C ASP A 26 21.18 6.67 -12.61
N THR A 27 21.08 5.50 -11.97
CA THR A 27 20.38 4.33 -12.52
C THR A 27 18.89 4.30 -12.14
N VAL A 28 18.42 5.24 -11.29
CA VAL A 28 17.05 5.33 -10.79
C VAL A 28 16.33 6.51 -11.46
N GLY A 29 15.10 6.29 -11.85
CA GLY A 29 14.16 7.33 -12.30
C GLY A 29 12.85 7.26 -11.51
N VAL A 30 12.15 8.36 -11.44
CA VAL A 30 10.81 8.43 -10.86
C VAL A 30 9.84 9.10 -11.82
N SER A 31 8.61 8.58 -11.83
CA SER A 31 7.46 9.15 -12.51
C SER A 31 6.51 9.74 -11.49
N VAL A 32 6.29 11.04 -11.52
CA VAL A 32 5.46 11.78 -10.56
C VAL A 32 4.54 12.76 -11.28
N ARG A 33 3.37 13.04 -10.73
CA ARG A 33 2.45 14.04 -11.32
C ARG A 33 2.98 15.46 -11.21
N ASP A 34 3.61 15.77 -10.09
CA ASP A 34 4.17 17.08 -9.78
C ASP A 34 5.67 16.94 -9.54
N VAL A 35 6.46 17.36 -10.53
CA VAL A 35 7.92 17.25 -10.49
C VAL A 35 8.54 18.13 -9.41
N ALA A 36 7.89 19.24 -9.03
CA ALA A 36 8.39 20.11 -7.97
C ALA A 36 8.44 19.41 -6.61
N LYS A 37 7.50 18.49 -6.34
CA LYS A 37 7.50 17.68 -5.11
C LYS A 37 8.61 16.64 -5.05
N ALA A 38 9.29 16.40 -6.17
CA ALA A 38 10.40 15.45 -6.26
C ALA A 38 11.76 16.15 -6.48
N ALA A 39 11.85 17.47 -6.28
CA ALA A 39 13.09 18.26 -6.48
C ALA A 39 14.26 17.69 -5.64
N GLY A 40 14.04 17.32 -4.38
CA GLY A 40 15.06 16.70 -3.55
C GLY A 40 15.58 15.36 -4.06
N LEU A 41 14.79 14.62 -4.85
CA LEU A 41 15.27 13.39 -5.52
C LEU A 41 16.18 13.76 -6.72
N ALA A 42 15.85 14.81 -7.46
CA ALA A 42 16.69 15.30 -8.55
C ALA A 42 18.06 15.78 -8.02
N GLU A 43 18.09 16.46 -6.89
CA GLU A 43 19.33 16.89 -6.22
C GLU A 43 20.22 15.71 -5.78
N ARG A 44 19.60 14.55 -5.52
CA ARG A 44 20.28 13.26 -5.21
C ARG A 44 20.74 12.51 -6.45
N GLY A 45 20.54 13.07 -7.66
CA GLY A 45 20.93 12.45 -8.93
C GLY A 45 19.91 11.50 -9.54
N VAL A 46 18.68 11.42 -9.00
CA VAL A 46 17.58 10.61 -9.53
C VAL A 46 16.95 11.32 -10.74
N ARG A 47 16.67 10.60 -11.82
CA ARG A 47 15.94 11.14 -12.95
C ARG A 47 14.47 11.39 -12.58
N VAL A 48 14.02 12.62 -12.59
CA VAL A 48 12.62 12.99 -12.31
C VAL A 48 11.90 13.35 -13.60
N ARG A 49 10.76 12.68 -13.88
CA ARG A 49 9.90 12.99 -15.04
C ARG A 49 8.44 13.05 -14.62
N ALA A 50 7.68 13.92 -15.30
CA ALA A 50 6.24 13.97 -15.15
C ALA A 50 5.61 12.70 -15.76
N GLY A 51 4.61 12.13 -15.04
CA GLY A 51 3.82 11.01 -15.52
C GLY A 51 2.52 10.89 -14.75
N ASP A 52 1.43 10.84 -15.48
CA ASP A 52 0.07 10.70 -14.95
C ASP A 52 -0.56 9.41 -15.47
N PHE A 53 -1.16 8.63 -14.58
CA PHE A 53 -1.86 7.38 -14.92
C PHE A 53 -3.07 7.59 -15.83
N THR A 54 -3.58 8.83 -15.92
CA THR A 54 -4.67 9.22 -16.84
C THR A 54 -4.17 9.73 -18.20
N ASP A 55 -2.85 9.93 -18.36
CA ASP A 55 -2.23 10.37 -19.61
C ASP A 55 -1.10 9.42 -20.03
N PRO A 56 -1.39 8.44 -20.92
CA PRO A 56 -0.41 7.47 -21.39
C PRO A 56 0.78 8.09 -22.12
N THR A 57 0.66 9.33 -22.63
CA THR A 57 1.77 10.01 -23.32
C THR A 57 2.84 10.43 -22.32
N THR A 58 2.43 10.98 -21.19
CA THR A 58 3.37 11.38 -20.13
C THR A 58 4.06 10.16 -19.51
N LEU A 59 3.34 9.04 -19.34
CA LEU A 59 3.92 7.81 -18.84
C LEU A 59 4.97 7.22 -19.79
N ARG A 60 4.71 7.20 -21.09
CA ARG A 60 5.70 6.73 -22.08
C ARG A 60 6.98 7.54 -22.01
N TYR A 61 6.87 8.87 -21.91
CA TYR A 61 8.03 9.73 -21.72
C TYR A 61 8.76 9.45 -20.39
N ALA A 62 8.00 9.26 -19.32
CA ALA A 62 8.59 8.96 -18.00
C ALA A 62 9.35 7.61 -17.99
N PHE A 63 8.86 6.63 -18.74
CA PHE A 63 9.41 5.27 -18.78
C PHE A 63 10.49 5.05 -19.85
N GLU A 64 10.77 6.04 -20.70
CA GLU A 64 11.79 5.93 -21.74
C GLU A 64 13.15 5.46 -21.17
N GLY A 65 13.71 4.38 -21.76
CA GLY A 65 14.98 3.77 -21.35
C GLY A 65 14.91 2.99 -20.01
N ALA A 66 13.72 2.77 -19.46
CA ALA A 66 13.56 1.93 -18.29
C ALA A 66 13.62 0.43 -18.66
N ARG A 67 14.43 -0.34 -17.95
CA ARG A 67 14.46 -1.80 -18.04
C ARG A 67 13.51 -2.46 -17.04
N LYS A 68 13.41 -1.88 -15.83
CA LYS A 68 12.50 -2.34 -14.79
C LYS A 68 11.62 -1.18 -14.33
N ILE A 69 10.34 -1.43 -14.16
CA ILE A 69 9.37 -0.41 -13.73
C ILE A 69 8.57 -0.96 -12.56
N LEU A 70 8.54 -0.20 -11.47
CA LEU A 70 7.62 -0.45 -10.36
C LEU A 70 6.42 0.48 -10.46
N VAL A 71 5.27 -0.10 -10.75
CA VAL A 71 3.98 0.57 -10.73
C VAL A 71 3.44 0.51 -9.29
N VAL A 72 3.59 1.61 -8.56
CA VAL A 72 2.92 1.80 -7.27
C VAL A 72 1.47 2.17 -7.56
N SER A 73 0.53 1.31 -7.15
CA SER A 73 -0.90 1.49 -7.41
C SER A 73 -1.39 2.87 -6.92
N PRO A 74 -2.07 3.66 -7.77
CA PRO A 74 -2.50 5.00 -7.39
C PRO A 74 -3.68 4.95 -6.43
N ALA A 75 -3.86 6.03 -5.65
CA ALA A 75 -5.02 6.20 -4.76
C ALA A 75 -6.30 6.58 -5.55
N ILE A 76 -6.61 5.82 -6.60
CA ILE A 76 -7.82 5.90 -7.41
C ILE A 76 -8.73 4.74 -7.00
N ARG A 77 -10.05 4.92 -7.06
CA ARG A 77 -11.03 3.91 -6.63
C ARG A 77 -11.88 3.39 -7.79
N GLY A 78 -12.46 2.21 -7.60
CA GLY A 78 -13.38 1.59 -8.55
C GLY A 78 -12.76 1.25 -9.90
N GLY A 79 -13.57 1.18 -10.96
CA GLY A 79 -13.11 0.81 -12.31
C GLY A 79 -12.04 1.73 -12.90
N ALA A 80 -12.00 3.00 -12.47
CA ALA A 80 -10.95 3.93 -12.86
C ALA A 80 -9.56 3.51 -12.36
N ALA A 81 -9.49 2.82 -11.23
CA ALA A 81 -8.22 2.29 -10.71
C ALA A 81 -7.66 1.16 -11.58
N VAL A 82 -8.51 0.25 -12.05
CA VAL A 82 -8.11 -0.82 -13.00
C VAL A 82 -7.59 -0.20 -14.29
N THR A 83 -8.33 0.76 -14.84
CA THR A 83 -7.92 1.46 -16.07
C THR A 83 -6.57 2.16 -15.88
N ALA A 84 -6.38 2.88 -14.78
CA ALA A 84 -5.13 3.58 -14.46
C ALA A 84 -3.95 2.62 -14.35
N ASN A 85 -4.12 1.50 -13.63
CA ASN A 85 -3.09 0.47 -13.51
C ASN A 85 -2.72 -0.12 -14.87
N ARG A 86 -3.71 -0.49 -15.69
CA ARG A 86 -3.49 -1.02 -17.05
C ARG A 86 -2.75 0.00 -17.92
N THR A 87 -3.16 1.26 -17.89
CA THR A 87 -2.48 2.34 -18.65
C THR A 87 -0.99 2.42 -18.30
N ALA A 88 -0.64 2.33 -17.01
CA ALA A 88 0.76 2.37 -16.59
C ALA A 88 1.53 1.11 -17.01
N ILE A 89 0.90 -0.06 -16.91
CA ILE A 89 1.48 -1.34 -17.31
C ILE A 89 1.70 -1.38 -18.83
N ASP A 90 0.73 -0.92 -19.63
CA ASP A 90 0.84 -0.82 -21.09
C ASP A 90 1.94 0.15 -21.52
N ALA A 91 2.03 1.30 -20.83
CA ALA A 91 3.10 2.26 -21.07
C ALA A 91 4.49 1.67 -20.75
N ALA A 92 4.58 0.86 -19.69
CA ALA A 92 5.81 0.15 -19.34
C ALA A 92 6.19 -0.89 -20.41
N HIS A 93 5.24 -1.69 -20.85
CA HIS A 93 5.46 -2.66 -21.92
C HIS A 93 5.87 -1.96 -23.24
N ALA A 94 5.16 -0.91 -23.63
CA ALA A 94 5.48 -0.12 -24.84
C ALA A 94 6.83 0.60 -24.77
N ALA A 95 7.33 0.92 -23.58
CA ALA A 95 8.67 1.47 -23.36
C ALA A 95 9.78 0.41 -23.45
N GLY A 96 9.44 -0.87 -23.64
CA GLY A 96 10.40 -1.97 -23.73
C GLY A 96 10.92 -2.42 -22.37
N ALA A 97 10.15 -2.26 -21.30
CA ALA A 97 10.53 -2.78 -19.99
C ALA A 97 10.72 -4.30 -20.05
N GLU A 98 11.82 -4.78 -19.48
CA GLU A 98 12.14 -6.21 -19.39
C GLU A 98 11.38 -6.89 -18.25
N ARG A 99 10.94 -6.09 -17.24
CA ARG A 99 10.18 -6.54 -16.06
C ARG A 99 9.31 -5.42 -15.50
N VAL A 100 8.09 -5.77 -15.12
CA VAL A 100 7.17 -4.86 -14.40
C VAL A 100 6.91 -5.41 -13.00
N LEU A 101 7.09 -4.57 -11.98
CA LEU A 101 6.61 -4.83 -10.63
C LEU A 101 5.35 -4.00 -10.38
N TYR A 102 4.46 -4.52 -9.57
CA TYR A 102 3.20 -3.88 -9.21
C TYR A 102 2.92 -4.04 -7.71
N THR A 103 2.52 -2.96 -7.03
CA THR A 103 2.08 -3.07 -5.64
C THR A 103 0.63 -3.55 -5.59
N SER A 104 0.46 -4.84 -5.32
CA SER A 104 -0.81 -5.50 -5.09
C SER A 104 -1.15 -5.53 -3.59
N HIS A 105 -2.11 -6.33 -3.18
CA HIS A 105 -2.55 -6.45 -1.80
C HIS A 105 -2.64 -7.92 -1.37
N GLN A 106 -2.37 -8.19 -0.07
CA GLN A 106 -2.32 -9.53 0.52
C GLN A 106 -3.52 -10.43 0.23
N ALA A 107 -4.71 -9.84 0.11
CA ALA A 107 -5.97 -10.55 -0.08
C ALA A 107 -6.62 -10.27 -1.45
N ALA A 108 -5.84 -9.92 -2.48
CA ALA A 108 -6.36 -9.68 -3.82
C ALA A 108 -7.21 -10.87 -4.29
N SER A 109 -8.51 -10.65 -4.49
CA SER A 109 -9.49 -11.68 -4.84
C SER A 109 -10.70 -11.06 -5.52
N LYS A 110 -11.30 -11.78 -6.48
CA LYS A 110 -12.56 -11.37 -7.14
C LYS A 110 -13.78 -11.51 -6.25
N ASP A 111 -13.67 -12.26 -5.16
CA ASP A 111 -14.74 -12.51 -4.20
C ASP A 111 -14.65 -11.60 -2.96
N SER A 112 -13.72 -10.66 -2.93
CA SER A 112 -13.52 -9.80 -1.77
C SER A 112 -14.70 -8.86 -1.52
N LEU A 113 -14.99 -8.61 -0.24
CA LEU A 113 -15.94 -7.58 0.20
C LEU A 113 -15.31 -6.18 0.23
N PHE A 114 -13.99 -6.09 0.06
CA PHE A 114 -13.29 -4.82 0.00
C PHE A 114 -12.96 -4.45 -1.46
N PRO A 115 -13.55 -3.37 -2.03
CA PRO A 115 -13.44 -3.06 -3.45
C PRO A 115 -12.02 -2.93 -4.00
N ALA A 116 -11.06 -2.51 -3.18
CA ALA A 116 -9.66 -2.42 -3.62
C ALA A 116 -9.08 -3.79 -4.00
N GLN A 117 -9.52 -4.87 -3.34
CA GLN A 117 -9.05 -6.24 -3.64
C GLN A 117 -9.47 -6.70 -5.02
N LEU A 118 -10.69 -6.31 -5.45
CA LEU A 118 -11.18 -6.60 -6.80
C LEU A 118 -10.27 -5.97 -7.84
N THR A 119 -9.90 -4.68 -7.63
CA THR A 119 -8.98 -3.94 -8.50
C THR A 119 -7.62 -4.63 -8.59
N HIS A 120 -7.08 -5.08 -7.45
CA HIS A 120 -5.78 -5.75 -7.41
C HIS A 120 -5.84 -7.10 -8.12
N ALA A 121 -6.89 -7.91 -7.89
CA ALA A 121 -7.06 -9.19 -8.56
C ALA A 121 -7.15 -9.05 -10.09
N GLU A 122 -7.93 -8.09 -10.59
CA GLU A 122 -8.03 -7.80 -12.02
C GLU A 122 -6.70 -7.32 -12.62
N THR A 123 -5.92 -6.54 -11.86
CA THR A 123 -4.60 -6.06 -12.30
C THR A 123 -3.57 -7.19 -12.33
N GLU A 124 -3.58 -8.10 -11.35
CA GLU A 124 -2.73 -9.30 -11.34
C GLU A 124 -3.00 -10.20 -12.56
N GLU A 125 -4.27 -10.45 -12.88
CA GLU A 125 -4.63 -11.21 -14.08
C GLU A 125 -4.19 -10.55 -15.37
N TYR A 126 -4.35 -9.21 -15.43
CA TYR A 126 -3.91 -8.45 -16.59
C TYR A 126 -2.40 -8.59 -16.80
N LEU A 127 -1.60 -8.41 -15.76
CA LEU A 127 -0.14 -8.60 -15.80
C LEU A 127 0.25 -10.01 -16.25
N ALA A 128 -0.38 -11.03 -15.69
CA ALA A 128 -0.12 -12.42 -16.05
C ALA A 128 -0.43 -12.73 -17.53
N GLY A 129 -1.41 -12.03 -18.09
CA GLY A 129 -1.81 -12.21 -19.51
C GLY A 129 -0.88 -11.57 -20.54
N LEU A 130 0.03 -10.68 -20.13
CA LEU A 130 0.90 -9.93 -21.06
C LEU A 130 2.12 -10.71 -21.56
N GLY A 131 2.47 -11.84 -20.93
CA GLY A 131 3.68 -12.60 -21.26
C GLY A 131 5.00 -11.88 -20.95
N LEU A 132 4.95 -10.78 -20.21
CA LEU A 132 6.11 -10.03 -19.70
C LEU A 132 6.49 -10.54 -18.31
N PRO A 133 7.78 -10.72 -17.98
CA PRO A 133 8.21 -10.99 -16.62
C PRO A 133 7.67 -9.94 -15.65
N PHE A 134 6.99 -10.39 -14.57
CA PHE A 134 6.39 -9.48 -13.61
C PHE A 134 6.53 -9.97 -12.17
N THR A 135 6.31 -9.04 -11.22
CA THR A 135 6.10 -9.37 -9.81
C THR A 135 4.94 -8.54 -9.28
N ALA A 136 3.87 -9.19 -8.83
CA ALA A 136 2.78 -8.53 -8.10
C ALA A 136 3.06 -8.69 -6.59
N LEU A 137 3.49 -7.62 -5.95
CA LEU A 137 3.82 -7.57 -4.52
C LEU A 137 2.52 -7.52 -3.72
N ARG A 138 2.09 -8.63 -3.17
CA ARG A 138 0.89 -8.72 -2.31
C ARG A 138 1.15 -8.13 -0.93
N ASN A 139 1.25 -6.81 -0.88
CA ASN A 139 1.52 -6.04 0.33
C ASN A 139 0.47 -6.30 1.41
N GLY A 140 0.92 -6.47 2.65
CA GLY A 140 0.09 -6.52 3.83
C GLY A 140 -0.71 -5.23 4.03
N PHE A 141 -1.79 -5.32 4.80
CA PHE A 141 -2.64 -4.16 5.08
C PHE A 141 -1.84 -3.08 5.83
N TYR A 142 -1.85 -1.86 5.32
CA TYR A 142 -0.98 -0.80 5.84
C TYR A 142 -1.34 -0.40 7.27
N ALA A 143 -0.44 -0.63 8.21
CA ALA A 143 -0.62 -0.28 9.62
C ALA A 143 -0.86 1.23 9.84
N SER A 144 -0.38 2.09 8.94
CA SER A 144 -0.63 3.54 9.01
C SER A 144 -2.12 3.92 8.86
N THR A 145 -2.96 3.05 8.29
CA THR A 145 -4.40 3.30 8.19
C THR A 145 -5.09 3.31 9.55
N LEU A 146 -4.47 2.71 10.58
CA LEU A 146 -4.94 2.78 11.95
C LEU A 146 -5.04 4.23 12.45
N SER A 147 -4.22 5.16 11.95
CA SER A 147 -4.31 6.58 12.32
C SER A 147 -5.69 7.18 12.07
N LEU A 148 -6.44 6.68 11.09
CA LEU A 148 -7.79 7.14 10.76
C LEU A 148 -8.82 6.78 11.84
N SER A 149 -8.57 5.72 12.61
CA SER A 149 -9.50 5.22 13.63
C SER A 149 -9.10 5.61 15.05
N ILE A 150 -7.81 5.84 15.30
CA ILE A 150 -7.29 6.03 16.67
C ILE A 150 -7.21 7.49 17.11
N GLY A 151 -7.23 8.48 16.21
CA GLY A 151 -7.17 9.89 16.60
C GLY A 151 -8.27 10.25 17.60
N ALA A 152 -9.53 10.01 17.23
CA ALA A 152 -10.66 10.22 18.13
C ALA A 152 -10.61 9.33 19.40
N ALA A 153 -10.06 8.11 19.28
CA ALA A 153 -9.92 7.21 20.42
C ALA A 153 -8.92 7.75 21.47
N LEU A 154 -7.84 8.38 21.04
CA LEU A 154 -6.85 9.01 21.91
C LEU A 154 -7.44 10.22 22.67
N GLU A 155 -8.38 10.95 22.06
CA GLU A 155 -9.06 12.08 22.68
C GLU A 155 -10.16 11.62 23.65
N THR A 156 -11.03 10.71 23.18
CA THR A 156 -12.29 10.36 23.88
C THR A 156 -12.18 9.15 24.83
N GLY A 157 -11.13 8.33 24.67
CA GLY A 157 -11.02 7.04 25.36
C GLY A 157 -11.90 5.94 24.74
N GLN A 158 -12.47 6.15 23.53
CA GLN A 158 -13.34 5.19 22.87
C GLN A 158 -12.92 4.98 21.41
N LEU A 159 -12.59 3.75 21.06
CA LEU A 159 -12.36 3.34 19.67
C LEU A 159 -13.68 2.82 19.10
N VAL A 160 -14.40 3.72 18.43
CA VAL A 160 -15.72 3.45 17.85
C VAL A 160 -15.57 3.09 16.36
N ALA A 161 -15.97 1.89 16.00
CA ALA A 161 -15.97 1.44 14.60
C ALA A 161 -16.95 0.25 14.43
N PRO A 162 -17.36 -0.11 13.21
CA PRO A 162 -18.11 -1.35 12.94
C PRO A 162 -17.40 -2.58 13.48
N ALA A 163 -18.12 -3.69 13.60
CA ALA A 163 -17.50 -4.97 13.90
C ALA A 163 -16.45 -5.29 12.84
N ASP A 164 -15.31 -5.80 13.27
CA ASP A 164 -14.14 -6.10 12.45
C ASP A 164 -13.63 -7.53 12.71
N GLY A 165 -12.45 -7.85 12.28
CA GLY A 165 -11.73 -9.09 12.52
C GLY A 165 -10.23 -8.86 12.49
N PRO A 166 -9.41 -9.91 12.71
CA PRO A 166 -7.96 -9.82 12.74
C PRO A 166 -7.37 -9.33 11.40
N VAL A 167 -6.40 -8.44 11.48
CA VAL A 167 -5.66 -7.90 10.33
C VAL A 167 -4.16 -7.97 10.61
N SER A 168 -3.39 -8.43 9.63
CA SER A 168 -1.92 -8.41 9.68
C SER A 168 -1.41 -7.01 9.31
N TRP A 169 -1.46 -6.08 10.27
CA TRP A 169 -1.04 -4.70 10.11
C TRP A 169 0.44 -4.61 9.79
N THR A 170 0.78 -4.17 8.57
CA THR A 170 2.14 -4.19 8.05
C THR A 170 2.67 -2.78 7.82
N ALA A 171 3.89 -2.52 8.30
CA ALA A 171 4.51 -1.21 8.22
C ALA A 171 4.97 -0.88 6.80
N HIS A 172 4.76 0.36 6.35
CA HIS A 172 5.25 0.84 5.06
C HIS A 172 6.78 0.68 4.91
N ALA A 173 7.54 0.82 5.99
CA ALA A 173 9.00 0.71 5.95
C ALA A 173 9.47 -0.69 5.52
N ASP A 174 8.80 -1.73 6.03
CA ASP A 174 9.13 -3.12 5.71
C ASP A 174 8.72 -3.47 4.27
N LEU A 175 7.54 -3.02 3.85
CA LEU A 175 7.06 -3.19 2.46
C LEU A 175 7.92 -2.43 1.46
N ALA A 176 8.41 -1.25 1.83
CA ALA A 176 9.32 -0.48 0.99
C ALA A 176 10.68 -1.17 0.83
N GLU A 177 11.20 -1.76 1.89
CA GLU A 177 12.43 -2.56 1.84
C GLU A 177 12.25 -3.79 0.95
N ALA A 178 11.15 -4.53 1.12
CA ALA A 178 10.81 -5.67 0.28
C ALA A 178 10.70 -5.30 -1.21
N ALA A 179 10.02 -4.19 -1.52
CA ALA A 179 9.90 -3.71 -2.90
C ALA A 179 11.25 -3.28 -3.49
N ALA A 180 12.11 -2.63 -2.71
CA ALA A 180 13.45 -2.24 -3.13
C ALA A 180 14.35 -3.44 -3.42
N ILE A 181 14.29 -4.49 -2.59
CA ILE A 181 14.98 -5.77 -2.84
C ILE A 181 14.45 -6.41 -4.13
N ALA A 182 13.13 -6.56 -4.24
CA ALA A 182 12.51 -7.23 -5.38
C ALA A 182 12.81 -6.56 -6.73
N ILE A 183 12.99 -5.23 -6.76
CA ILE A 183 13.32 -4.53 -8.02
C ILE A 183 14.82 -4.45 -8.28
N ALA A 184 15.64 -4.41 -7.24
CA ALA A 184 17.10 -4.38 -7.38
C ALA A 184 17.67 -5.75 -7.77
N GLU A 185 17.17 -6.82 -7.16
CA GLU A 185 17.71 -8.18 -7.25
C GLU A 185 16.83 -9.06 -8.15
N ASP A 186 17.39 -9.54 -9.26
CA ASP A 186 16.67 -10.44 -10.18
C ASP A 186 16.42 -11.79 -9.51
N GLY A 187 15.17 -12.26 -9.59
CA GLY A 187 14.78 -13.56 -9.04
C GLY A 187 14.49 -13.57 -7.53
N ALA A 188 14.61 -12.43 -6.82
CA ALA A 188 14.23 -12.37 -5.41
C ALA A 188 12.75 -12.72 -5.20
N LEU A 189 11.87 -12.20 -6.06
CA LEU A 189 10.44 -12.54 -6.11
C LEU A 189 9.96 -12.58 -7.57
N ASP A 190 9.05 -13.50 -7.91
CA ASP A 190 8.52 -13.64 -9.25
C ASP A 190 7.02 -13.95 -9.27
N GLY A 191 6.32 -13.50 -10.31
CA GLY A 191 4.87 -13.68 -10.45
C GLY A 191 4.07 -13.00 -9.35
N VAL A 192 2.94 -13.59 -8.97
CA VAL A 192 2.15 -13.14 -7.81
C VAL A 192 2.79 -13.69 -6.54
N THR A 193 3.21 -12.79 -5.65
CA THR A 193 3.91 -13.21 -4.42
C THR A 193 2.97 -13.85 -3.40
N ALA A 194 3.55 -14.61 -2.46
CA ALA A 194 2.88 -14.85 -1.19
C ALA A 194 2.58 -13.50 -0.49
N PRO A 195 1.64 -13.45 0.47
CA PRO A 195 1.35 -12.22 1.21
C PRO A 195 2.59 -11.69 1.94
N LEU A 196 2.93 -10.42 1.70
CA LEU A 196 4.04 -9.74 2.37
C LEU A 196 3.52 -9.08 3.64
N THR A 197 3.44 -9.84 4.73
CA THR A 197 2.75 -9.44 5.96
C THR A 197 3.65 -9.45 7.18
N ALA A 198 3.31 -8.60 8.17
CA ALA A 198 3.82 -8.76 9.53
C ALA A 198 3.27 -10.07 10.15
N PRO A 199 4.00 -10.69 11.09
CA PRO A 199 3.62 -11.99 11.66
C PRO A 199 2.46 -11.90 12.67
N GLU A 200 2.08 -10.71 13.10
CA GLU A 200 1.07 -10.49 14.12
C GLU A 200 -0.24 -10.02 13.49
N MET A 201 -1.36 -10.52 14.03
CA MET A 201 -2.70 -10.10 13.63
C MET A 201 -3.42 -9.49 14.81
N LEU A 202 -3.95 -8.28 14.65
CA LEU A 202 -4.75 -7.59 15.66
C LEU A 202 -6.09 -7.16 15.07
N ASP A 203 -7.17 -7.40 15.79
CA ASP A 203 -8.44 -6.72 15.59
C ASP A 203 -8.45 -5.36 16.33
N LEU A 204 -9.49 -4.57 16.18
CA LEU A 204 -9.57 -3.27 16.83
C LEU A 204 -9.74 -3.37 18.36
N ALA A 205 -10.16 -4.52 18.89
CA ALA A 205 -10.19 -4.72 20.35
C ALA A 205 -8.75 -4.85 20.88
N ALA A 206 -7.93 -5.69 20.26
CA ALA A 206 -6.52 -5.81 20.58
C ALA A 206 -5.75 -4.49 20.34
N VAL A 207 -6.11 -3.73 19.30
CA VAL A 207 -5.55 -2.38 19.09
C VAL A 207 -5.90 -1.45 20.23
N ALA A 208 -7.13 -1.45 20.77
CA ALA A 208 -7.52 -0.66 21.91
C ALA A 208 -6.76 -1.04 23.20
N ASP A 209 -6.50 -2.33 23.39
CA ASP A 209 -5.69 -2.83 24.53
C ASP A 209 -4.24 -2.33 24.41
N VAL A 210 -3.63 -2.42 23.22
CA VAL A 210 -2.28 -1.90 22.97
C VAL A 210 -2.21 -0.39 23.20
N LEU A 211 -3.23 0.38 22.76
CA LEU A 211 -3.28 1.82 22.99
C LEU A 211 -3.43 2.15 24.48
N THR A 212 -4.20 1.36 25.23
CA THR A 212 -4.34 1.48 26.69
C THR A 212 -2.98 1.33 27.36
N ASP A 213 -2.21 0.31 26.97
CA ASP A 213 -0.86 0.08 27.51
C ASP A 213 0.12 1.23 27.15
N ILE A 214 0.09 1.72 25.91
CA ILE A 214 0.98 2.80 25.45
C ILE A 214 0.68 4.12 26.17
N THR A 215 -0.61 4.45 26.33
CA THR A 215 -1.02 5.77 26.83
C THR A 215 -1.20 5.82 28.35
N GLY A 216 -1.32 4.67 29.00
CA GLY A 216 -1.71 4.57 30.42
C GLY A 216 -3.15 5.00 30.69
N ARG A 217 -3.95 5.25 29.67
CA ARG A 217 -5.37 5.64 29.73
C ARG A 217 -6.22 4.53 29.14
N THR A 218 -7.32 4.20 29.80
CA THR A 218 -8.25 3.19 29.27
C THR A 218 -8.83 3.63 27.92
N ILE A 219 -8.56 2.87 26.87
CA ILE A 219 -9.19 3.00 25.55
C ILE A 219 -10.13 1.82 25.36
N ARG A 220 -11.42 2.09 25.24
CA ARG A 220 -12.44 1.04 25.11
C ARG A 220 -12.86 0.86 23.66
N ARG A 221 -12.88 -0.39 23.18
CA ARG A 221 -13.50 -0.75 21.92
C ARG A 221 -15.02 -0.62 22.04
N VAL A 222 -15.64 0.15 21.12
CA VAL A 222 -17.10 0.28 20.98
C VAL A 222 -17.49 -0.17 19.57
N VAL A 223 -18.30 -1.23 19.49
CA VAL A 223 -18.80 -1.74 18.21
C VAL A 223 -20.05 -0.95 17.82
N ALA A 224 -19.98 -0.26 16.70
CA ALA A 224 -21.12 0.44 16.10
C ALA A 224 -21.82 -0.45 15.07
N ASP A 225 -23.11 -0.25 14.86
CA ASP A 225 -23.80 -0.80 13.71
C ASP A 225 -23.26 -0.19 12.40
N ASP A 226 -23.25 -0.96 11.31
CA ASP A 226 -22.69 -0.54 10.02
C ASP A 226 -23.37 0.73 9.49
N GLU A 227 -24.72 0.78 9.53
CA GLU A 227 -25.47 1.88 8.95
C GLU A 227 -25.43 3.11 9.86
N GLU A 228 -25.45 2.93 11.19
CA GLU A 228 -25.28 4.02 12.16
C GLU A 228 -23.89 4.65 12.00
N TRP A 229 -22.84 3.83 11.89
CA TRP A 229 -21.48 4.32 11.65
C TRP A 229 -21.36 5.08 10.34
N ARG A 230 -21.94 4.53 9.26
CA ARG A 230 -21.96 5.17 7.94
C ARG A 230 -22.64 6.55 8.00
N ALA A 231 -23.82 6.60 8.61
CA ALA A 231 -24.57 7.84 8.74
C ALA A 231 -23.78 8.89 9.55
N ALA A 232 -23.16 8.49 10.67
CA ALA A 232 -22.34 9.36 11.50
C ALA A 232 -21.10 9.87 10.74
N ALA A 233 -20.40 9.01 10.00
CA ALA A 233 -19.23 9.39 9.20
C ALA A 233 -19.60 10.44 8.12
N ILE A 234 -20.72 10.25 7.43
CA ILE A 234 -21.23 11.20 6.44
C ILE A 234 -21.62 12.53 7.12
N ALA A 235 -22.30 12.49 8.25
CA ALA A 235 -22.65 13.69 9.00
C ALA A 235 -21.44 14.50 9.48
N GLN A 236 -20.28 13.83 9.69
CA GLN A 236 -18.99 14.43 10.00
C GLN A 236 -18.20 14.89 8.77
N GLY A 237 -18.81 14.83 7.56
CA GLY A 237 -18.22 15.34 6.32
C GLY A 237 -17.50 14.30 5.46
N MET A 238 -17.54 13.02 5.82
CA MET A 238 -16.99 11.97 4.94
C MET A 238 -17.88 11.82 3.70
N PRO A 239 -17.32 11.82 2.47
CA PRO A 239 -18.10 11.50 1.28
C PRO A 239 -18.73 10.10 1.38
N ALA A 240 -19.97 9.93 0.92
CA ALA A 240 -20.70 8.66 1.01
C ALA A 240 -19.92 7.48 0.41
N GLU A 241 -19.30 7.68 -0.77
CA GLU A 241 -18.45 6.67 -1.41
C GLU A 241 -17.23 6.27 -0.54
N ALA A 242 -16.67 7.22 0.21
CA ALA A 242 -15.56 6.94 1.13
C ALA A 242 -16.04 6.15 2.36
N ALA A 243 -17.24 6.45 2.86
CA ALA A 243 -17.86 5.69 3.95
C ALA A 243 -18.14 4.24 3.50
N ASP A 244 -18.74 4.06 2.32
CA ASP A 244 -19.01 2.73 1.75
C ASP A 244 -17.72 1.93 1.50
N PHE A 245 -16.67 2.57 0.97
CA PHE A 245 -15.35 1.97 0.80
C PHE A 245 -14.76 1.52 2.14
N THR A 246 -14.87 2.34 3.18
CA THR A 246 -14.37 2.02 4.52
C THR A 246 -15.16 0.90 5.18
N LEU A 247 -16.49 0.85 5.01
CA LEU A 247 -17.31 -0.29 5.44
C LEU A 247 -16.89 -1.58 4.77
N GLY A 248 -16.48 -1.55 3.51
CA GLY A 248 -15.91 -2.70 2.81
C GLY A 248 -14.70 -3.28 3.54
N ILE A 249 -13.85 -2.45 4.14
CA ILE A 249 -12.70 -2.91 4.95
C ILE A 249 -13.20 -3.73 6.15
N TYR A 250 -14.15 -3.19 6.94
CA TYR A 250 -14.66 -3.89 8.12
C TYR A 250 -15.39 -5.19 7.76
N ARG A 251 -16.17 -5.18 6.68
CA ARG A 251 -16.88 -6.38 6.18
C ARG A 251 -15.90 -7.47 5.74
N ALA A 252 -14.85 -7.10 5.03
CA ALA A 252 -13.79 -8.02 4.62
C ALA A 252 -13.00 -8.55 5.82
N ALA A 253 -12.66 -7.68 6.80
CA ALA A 253 -12.00 -8.09 8.03
C ALA A 253 -12.83 -9.10 8.82
N ARG A 254 -14.16 -8.87 8.98
CA ARG A 254 -15.07 -9.83 9.62
C ARG A 254 -15.10 -11.19 8.93
N ARG A 255 -14.95 -11.21 7.60
CA ARG A 255 -14.86 -12.45 6.82
C ARG A 255 -13.49 -13.11 6.91
N GLY A 256 -12.53 -12.48 7.59
CA GLY A 256 -11.17 -13.00 7.77
C GLY A 256 -10.26 -12.81 6.57
N GLU A 257 -10.61 -11.95 5.61
CA GLU A 257 -9.82 -11.74 4.38
C GLU A 257 -8.42 -11.19 4.65
N PHE A 258 -8.24 -10.48 5.76
CA PHE A 258 -6.95 -9.90 6.15
C PHE A 258 -6.24 -10.69 7.25
N ALA A 259 -6.85 -11.78 7.71
CA ALA A 259 -6.28 -12.67 8.73
C ALA A 259 -5.31 -13.67 8.11
N VAL A 260 -4.29 -13.17 7.44
CA VAL A 260 -3.28 -13.97 6.74
C VAL A 260 -1.89 -13.49 7.17
N THR A 261 -1.02 -14.44 7.53
CA THR A 261 0.41 -14.20 7.75
C THR A 261 1.24 -15.14 6.91
N ASP A 262 2.37 -14.64 6.42
CA ASP A 262 3.32 -15.45 5.65
C ASP A 262 4.76 -15.02 5.97
N PRO A 263 5.72 -15.94 6.09
CA PRO A 263 7.10 -15.64 6.44
C PRO A 263 7.91 -14.95 5.33
N THR A 264 7.35 -14.81 4.12
CA THR A 264 8.05 -14.26 2.95
C THR A 264 8.62 -12.88 3.21
N LEU A 265 7.86 -11.98 3.85
CA LEU A 265 8.35 -10.62 4.16
C LEU A 265 9.57 -10.68 5.09
N GLU A 266 9.47 -11.40 6.21
CA GLU A 266 10.56 -11.55 7.18
C GLU A 266 11.80 -12.17 6.56
N THR A 267 11.62 -13.23 5.77
CA THR A 267 12.70 -13.90 5.05
C THR A 267 13.38 -12.96 4.06
N LEU A 268 12.59 -12.21 3.29
CA LEU A 268 13.10 -11.32 2.25
C LEU A 268 13.92 -10.15 2.82
N ILE A 269 13.40 -9.50 3.88
CA ILE A 269 14.09 -8.36 4.50
C ILE A 269 15.17 -8.77 5.51
N GLY A 270 15.28 -10.08 5.83
CA GLY A 270 16.31 -10.63 6.70
C GLY A 270 16.20 -10.22 8.17
N ARG A 271 15.04 -9.74 8.59
CA ARG A 271 14.76 -9.34 9.98
C ARG A 271 13.28 -9.44 10.28
N ARG A 272 12.91 -9.47 11.56
CA ARG A 272 11.51 -9.40 11.97
C ARG A 272 10.88 -8.10 11.49
N PRO A 273 9.70 -8.14 10.85
CA PRO A 273 8.94 -6.95 10.49
C PRO A 273 8.56 -6.10 11.71
N THR A 274 8.40 -4.81 11.49
CA THR A 274 7.97 -3.84 12.50
C THR A 274 6.63 -4.26 13.10
N SER A 275 6.54 -4.33 14.43
CA SER A 275 5.30 -4.71 15.11
C SER A 275 4.22 -3.65 14.97
N ALA A 276 2.95 -4.07 15.03
CA ALA A 276 1.82 -3.12 15.08
C ALA A 276 1.91 -2.19 16.29
N ARG A 277 2.41 -2.68 17.46
CA ARG A 277 2.69 -1.85 18.64
C ARG A 277 3.63 -0.68 18.33
N SER A 278 4.77 -0.94 17.67
CA SER A 278 5.72 0.14 17.33
C SER A 278 5.11 1.18 16.37
N VAL A 279 4.23 0.76 15.46
CA VAL A 279 3.50 1.70 14.60
C VAL A 279 2.53 2.54 15.42
N LEU A 280 1.78 1.92 16.35
CA LEU A 280 0.83 2.61 17.23
C LEU A 280 1.53 3.59 18.17
N GLU A 281 2.70 3.25 18.72
CA GLU A 281 3.55 4.16 19.50
C GLU A 281 3.93 5.40 18.69
N GLY A 282 4.34 5.21 17.43
CA GLY A 282 4.65 6.30 16.51
C GLY A 282 3.46 7.21 16.20
N ILE A 283 2.25 6.64 16.07
CA ILE A 283 1.03 7.42 15.84
C ILE A 283 0.62 8.17 17.11
N ALA A 284 0.63 7.49 18.26
CA ALA A 284 0.23 8.10 19.54
C ALA A 284 1.16 9.24 19.99
N SER A 285 2.44 9.19 19.61
CA SER A 285 3.40 10.25 19.91
C SER A 285 3.22 11.54 19.10
N GLN A 286 2.42 11.50 18.03
CA GLN A 286 2.16 12.64 17.12
C GLN A 286 0.77 13.26 17.35
N ALA A 287 -0.07 12.64 18.18
CA ALA A 287 -1.41 13.08 18.52
C ALA A 287 -1.41 13.90 19.83
#